data_1136ed620c3e220a4e6258da219b75f9
#
_entry.id   1136ed620c3e220a4e6258da219b75f9
#
_cell.length_a   1.000
_cell.length_b   1.000
_cell.length_c   1.000
_cell.angle_alpha   90.00
_cell.angle_beta   90.00
_cell.angle_gamma   90.00
#
_symmetry.space_group_name_H-M   'P 1'
#
loop_
_entity.id
_entity.type
_entity.pdbx_description
1 polymer ?
#
loop_
_entity_poly.entity_id
_entity_poly.type
_entity_poly.pdbx_seq_one_letter_code
_entity_poly.pdbx_strand_id
1 'polypeptide(L)'
;MCVITFIGAGQMASAITFPAFENGNIVRLVGTPLDREIIKCLKKNDYHPTLKRVLHRGIEYYQIEDVQKALNGADLVVCGVSSFGVEWFANEILKLIPENTPILAVTKGLMDMDDGTVLSYPAYWQSTSDGKKLCICGIGGPCTSYELADHDHSFVKFCGSEYTALKKMKRILATDYYHISLTEDVQGLEYAVALKNAYALAVSLTIGLCEKNEGEGTLHYNSQAAAFTEAVWEMRHLLRLFCGNDQQLDFGAGDLYVTIFGGRTRKLGILLGRGFSMDAALEKLNGVTLESVVITKRMSRAISRLSETVKARKSDYPLLFHVYEVLEGGEKADLPWKCFERDQ
;
A
#
# COMPACT_ATOMS: atom_id res chain seq x y z
N MET A 1 15.70 -6.50 23.64
CA MET A 1 16.45 -6.32 22.37
C MET A 1 16.07 -7.47 21.46
N CYS A 2 15.52 -7.21 20.30
CA CYS A 2 15.11 -8.19 19.29
C CYS A 2 15.89 -7.99 18.01
N VAL A 3 16.00 -9.01 17.17
CA VAL A 3 16.58 -8.94 15.83
C VAL A 3 15.45 -8.77 14.83
N ILE A 4 15.45 -7.68 14.08
CA ILE A 4 14.43 -7.38 13.07
C ILE A 4 15.10 -7.35 11.70
N THR A 5 14.67 -8.22 10.80
CA THR A 5 15.21 -8.30 9.45
C THR A 5 14.20 -7.77 8.44
N PHE A 6 14.58 -6.70 7.75
CA PHE A 6 13.79 -6.09 6.68
C PHE A 6 14.22 -6.67 5.33
N ILE A 7 13.27 -7.12 4.52
CA ILE A 7 13.50 -7.61 3.16
C ILE A 7 12.92 -6.62 2.16
N GLY A 8 13.79 -5.98 1.41
CA GLY A 8 13.48 -4.85 0.54
C GLY A 8 13.95 -3.53 1.14
N ALA A 9 14.80 -2.80 0.41
CA ALA A 9 15.32 -1.50 0.81
C ALA A 9 14.54 -0.35 0.14
N GLY A 10 13.21 -0.53 -0.02
CA GLY A 10 12.31 0.52 -0.46
C GLY A 10 12.11 1.61 0.62
N GLN A 11 11.55 2.75 0.21
CA GLN A 11 11.40 3.91 1.10
C GLN A 11 10.66 3.59 2.41
N MET A 12 9.52 2.87 2.35
CA MET A 12 8.72 2.60 3.55
C MET A 12 9.41 1.60 4.49
N ALA A 13 9.97 0.51 3.96
CA ALA A 13 10.72 -0.44 4.79
C ALA A 13 11.91 0.26 5.48
N SER A 14 12.64 1.09 4.73
CA SER A 14 13.76 1.86 5.29
C SER A 14 13.31 2.91 6.32
N ALA A 15 12.13 3.52 6.14
CA ALA A 15 11.59 4.44 7.14
C ALA A 15 11.19 3.72 8.45
N ILE A 16 10.66 2.49 8.38
CA ILE A 16 10.31 1.71 9.59
C ILE A 16 11.57 1.26 10.36
N THR A 17 12.75 1.29 9.74
CA THR A 17 14.00 1.04 10.49
C THR A 17 14.28 2.08 11.58
N PHE A 18 13.76 3.32 11.45
CA PHE A 18 13.88 4.35 12.48
C PHE A 18 13.25 3.93 13.80
N PRO A 19 11.91 3.74 13.89
CA PRO A 19 11.30 3.31 15.15
C PRO A 19 11.82 1.94 15.62
N ALA A 20 12.18 1.03 14.70
CA ALA A 20 12.75 -0.26 15.07
C ALA A 20 14.10 -0.12 15.78
N PHE A 21 15.00 0.71 15.27
CA PHE A 21 16.33 0.93 15.83
C PHE A 21 16.26 1.74 17.13
N GLU A 22 15.45 2.78 17.17
CA GLU A 22 15.29 3.66 18.34
C GLU A 22 14.71 2.94 19.56
N ASN A 23 13.94 1.88 19.35
CA ASN A 23 13.51 0.96 20.41
C ASN A 23 14.61 -0.01 20.89
N GLY A 24 15.87 0.21 20.49
CA GLY A 24 17.02 -0.58 20.95
C GLY A 24 17.10 -1.98 20.34
N ASN A 25 16.53 -2.20 19.16
CA ASN A 25 16.62 -3.48 18.46
C ASN A 25 17.83 -3.54 17.52
N ILE A 26 18.28 -4.75 17.22
CA ILE A 26 19.22 -5.02 16.14
C ILE A 26 18.42 -5.00 14.82
N VAL A 27 18.80 -4.10 13.92
CA VAL A 27 18.11 -3.90 12.64
C VAL A 27 19.00 -4.36 11.50
N ARG A 28 18.48 -5.25 10.67
CA ARG A 28 19.11 -5.76 9.46
C ARG A 28 18.27 -5.39 8.25
N LEU A 29 18.88 -4.72 7.28
CA LEU A 29 18.21 -4.30 6.04
C LEU A 29 18.82 -5.04 4.85
N VAL A 30 18.03 -5.89 4.20
CA VAL A 30 18.41 -6.69 3.04
C VAL A 30 17.79 -6.08 1.79
N GLY A 31 18.61 -5.74 0.80
CA GLY A 31 18.11 -5.31 -0.50
C GLY A 31 17.59 -6.47 -1.33
N THR A 32 16.56 -6.22 -2.14
CA THR A 32 16.16 -7.12 -3.25
C THR A 32 17.18 -7.05 -4.38
N PRO A 33 17.07 -7.91 -5.43
CA PRO A 33 17.91 -7.78 -6.63
C PRO A 33 17.87 -6.39 -7.28
N LEU A 34 16.79 -5.60 -7.05
CA LEU A 34 16.61 -4.25 -7.58
C LEU A 34 17.23 -3.16 -6.70
N ASP A 35 17.57 -3.48 -5.45
CA ASP A 35 18.04 -2.49 -4.46
C ASP A 35 19.57 -2.42 -4.33
N ARG A 36 20.32 -3.03 -5.26
CA ARG A 36 21.78 -3.15 -5.16
C ARG A 36 22.49 -1.83 -4.92
N GLU A 37 22.13 -0.81 -5.68
CA GLU A 37 22.76 0.51 -5.56
C GLU A 37 22.34 1.23 -4.26
N ILE A 38 21.11 1.00 -3.79
CA ILE A 38 20.65 1.51 -2.49
C ILE A 38 21.51 0.94 -1.38
N ILE A 39 21.68 -0.38 -1.34
CA ILE A 39 22.52 -1.05 -0.31
C ILE A 39 23.97 -0.62 -0.40
N LYS A 40 24.53 -0.40 -1.59
CA LYS A 40 25.89 0.14 -1.74
C LYS A 40 26.03 1.54 -1.14
N CYS A 41 25.06 2.43 -1.40
CA CYS A 41 25.04 3.76 -0.81
C CYS A 41 24.97 3.71 0.72
N LEU A 42 24.05 2.87 1.25
CA LEU A 42 23.87 2.69 2.69
C LEU A 42 25.14 2.16 3.37
N LYS A 43 25.81 1.15 2.79
CA LYS A 43 27.10 0.64 3.31
C LYS A 43 28.21 1.68 3.33
N LYS A 44 28.15 2.69 2.46
CA LYS A 44 29.16 3.74 2.37
C LYS A 44 29.01 4.81 3.44
N ASN A 45 27.78 5.27 3.70
CA ASN A 45 27.55 6.45 4.53
C ASN A 45 26.15 6.53 5.18
N ASP A 46 25.46 5.41 5.29
CA ASP A 46 24.10 5.29 5.83
C ASP A 46 23.03 6.12 5.08
N TYR A 47 23.38 6.74 3.93
CA TYR A 47 22.47 7.57 3.16
C TYR A 47 21.61 6.76 2.21
N HIS A 48 20.28 6.90 2.34
CA HIS A 48 19.30 6.25 1.46
C HIS A 48 18.93 7.16 0.29
N PRO A 49 19.31 6.83 -0.96
CA PRO A 49 19.23 7.76 -2.11
C PRO A 49 17.82 8.14 -2.51
N THR A 50 16.84 7.24 -2.38
CA THR A 50 15.45 7.51 -2.77
C THR A 50 14.59 8.05 -1.62
N LEU A 51 14.83 7.65 -0.37
CA LEU A 51 14.21 8.23 0.81
C LEU A 51 14.82 9.62 1.13
N LYS A 52 16.07 9.86 0.68
CA LYS A 52 16.84 11.09 0.93
C LYS A 52 17.03 11.39 2.42
N ARG A 53 17.29 10.35 3.20
CA ARG A 53 17.57 10.43 4.64
C ARG A 53 18.79 9.57 4.97
N VAL A 54 19.48 9.96 6.03
CA VAL A 54 20.54 9.15 6.63
C VAL A 54 19.89 8.23 7.65
N LEU A 55 20.07 6.93 7.50
CA LEU A 55 19.58 5.94 8.46
C LEU A 55 20.48 5.91 9.70
N HIS A 56 20.00 5.33 10.80
CA HIS A 56 20.76 5.22 12.03
C HIS A 56 22.05 4.42 11.83
N ARG A 57 23.16 4.95 12.35
CA ARG A 57 24.42 4.24 12.38
C ARG A 57 24.32 2.98 13.26
N GLY A 58 24.73 1.84 12.73
CA GLY A 58 24.62 0.54 13.41
C GLY A 58 23.55 -0.37 12.82
N ILE A 59 22.77 0.08 11.83
CA ILE A 59 21.96 -0.80 11.00
C ILE A 59 22.88 -1.65 10.13
N GLU A 60 22.63 -2.95 10.09
CA GLU A 60 23.39 -3.90 9.28
C GLU A 60 22.79 -4.00 7.88
N TYR A 61 23.60 -3.79 6.83
CA TYR A 61 23.14 -3.79 5.44
C TYR A 61 23.61 -5.03 4.67
N TYR A 62 22.70 -5.72 4.02
CA TYR A 62 22.96 -6.95 3.29
C TYR A 62 22.51 -6.85 1.84
N GLN A 63 23.26 -7.46 0.93
CA GLN A 63 22.76 -7.79 -0.41
C GLN A 63 21.93 -9.07 -0.32
N ILE A 64 21.11 -9.34 -1.34
CA ILE A 64 20.20 -10.49 -1.35
C ILE A 64 20.94 -11.84 -1.21
N GLU A 65 22.16 -11.94 -1.67
CA GLU A 65 22.99 -13.14 -1.57
C GLU A 65 23.29 -13.53 -0.11
N ASP A 66 23.28 -12.56 0.80
CA ASP A 66 23.50 -12.77 2.24
C ASP A 66 22.19 -12.89 3.05
N VAL A 67 21.05 -13.07 2.40
CA VAL A 67 19.72 -13.07 3.07
C VAL A 67 19.63 -14.14 4.17
N GLN A 68 20.17 -15.32 3.97
CA GLN A 68 20.16 -16.37 5.01
C GLN A 68 20.91 -15.95 6.27
N LYS A 69 22.05 -15.26 6.11
CA LYS A 69 22.81 -14.70 7.23
C LYS A 69 21.99 -13.63 7.97
N ALA A 70 21.29 -12.78 7.23
CA ALA A 70 20.46 -11.74 7.81
C ALA A 70 19.21 -12.30 8.51
N LEU A 71 18.64 -13.42 8.05
CA LEU A 71 17.50 -14.10 8.65
C LEU A 71 17.86 -14.92 9.89
N ASN A 72 19.13 -15.30 10.07
CA ASN A 72 19.53 -16.11 11.20
C ASN A 72 19.29 -15.39 12.54
N GLY A 73 18.48 -16.00 13.40
CA GLY A 73 18.09 -15.47 14.70
C GLY A 73 17.12 -14.25 14.62
N ALA A 74 16.44 -14.04 13.50
CA ALA A 74 15.44 -12.99 13.38
C ALA A 74 14.22 -13.27 14.27
N ASP A 75 13.83 -12.30 15.07
CA ASP A 75 12.61 -12.31 15.92
C ASP A 75 11.38 -11.79 15.16
N LEU A 76 11.60 -11.02 14.09
CA LEU A 76 10.60 -10.47 13.20
C LEU A 76 11.22 -10.28 11.81
N VAL A 77 10.49 -10.67 10.78
CA VAL A 77 10.80 -10.33 9.38
C VAL A 77 9.81 -9.29 8.90
N VAL A 78 10.29 -8.18 8.37
CA VAL A 78 9.47 -7.14 7.76
C VAL A 78 9.59 -7.26 6.24
N CYS A 79 8.49 -7.57 5.56
CA CYS A 79 8.44 -7.63 4.11
C CYS A 79 8.13 -6.24 3.54
N GLY A 80 9.15 -5.61 2.95
CA GLY A 80 9.08 -4.26 2.37
C GLY A 80 9.23 -4.22 0.86
N VAL A 81 8.93 -5.33 0.17
CA VAL A 81 8.91 -5.36 -1.30
C VAL A 81 7.75 -4.54 -1.86
N SER A 82 7.83 -4.11 -3.11
CA SER A 82 6.68 -3.53 -3.81
C SER A 82 5.66 -4.60 -4.17
N SER A 83 4.45 -4.20 -4.61
CA SER A 83 3.42 -5.12 -5.11
C SER A 83 3.91 -6.05 -6.23
N PHE A 84 4.89 -5.60 -7.03
CA PHE A 84 5.54 -6.41 -8.07
C PHE A 84 6.53 -7.44 -7.52
N GLY A 85 6.95 -7.32 -6.28
CA GLY A 85 7.84 -8.25 -5.60
C GLY A 85 7.11 -9.32 -4.77
N VAL A 86 5.78 -9.33 -4.75
CA VAL A 86 4.97 -10.22 -3.89
C VAL A 86 5.17 -11.68 -4.25
N GLU A 87 5.13 -12.02 -5.53
CA GLU A 87 5.37 -13.39 -6.01
C GLU A 87 6.83 -13.81 -5.82
N TRP A 88 7.76 -12.89 -6.09
CA TRP A 88 9.19 -13.14 -5.83
C TRP A 88 9.44 -13.43 -4.33
N PHE A 89 8.82 -12.67 -3.45
CA PHE A 89 8.94 -12.90 -2.01
C PHE A 89 8.37 -14.27 -1.62
N ALA A 90 7.21 -14.66 -2.17
CA ALA A 90 6.63 -15.99 -1.97
C ALA A 90 7.57 -17.11 -2.39
N ASN A 91 8.11 -17.02 -3.60
CA ASN A 91 8.89 -18.10 -4.20
C ASN A 91 10.32 -18.19 -3.66
N GLU A 92 10.96 -17.06 -3.37
CA GLU A 92 12.37 -17.01 -3.03
C GLU A 92 12.65 -16.83 -1.53
N ILE A 93 11.80 -16.08 -0.81
CA ILE A 93 12.10 -15.66 0.57
C ILE A 93 11.33 -16.45 1.61
N LEU A 94 10.02 -16.71 1.42
CA LEU A 94 9.20 -17.37 2.45
C LEU A 94 9.80 -18.69 2.94
N LYS A 95 10.37 -19.50 2.04
CA LYS A 95 11.00 -20.78 2.37
C LYS A 95 12.26 -20.67 3.23
N LEU A 96 12.90 -19.50 3.23
CA LEU A 96 14.12 -19.21 3.98
C LEU A 96 13.85 -18.67 5.39
N ILE A 97 12.63 -18.19 5.64
CA ILE A 97 12.25 -17.62 6.94
C ILE A 97 12.15 -18.76 7.97
N PRO A 98 12.81 -18.62 9.14
CA PRO A 98 12.74 -19.64 10.18
C PRO A 98 11.29 -19.88 10.65
N GLU A 99 10.97 -21.12 10.98
CA GLU A 99 9.66 -21.46 11.52
C GLU A 99 9.34 -20.63 12.77
N ASN A 100 8.06 -20.28 12.94
CA ASN A 100 7.56 -19.44 14.03
C ASN A 100 8.09 -17.99 14.06
N THR A 101 8.86 -17.56 13.05
CA THR A 101 9.22 -16.15 12.92
C THR A 101 8.06 -15.38 12.30
N PRO A 102 7.47 -14.41 13.01
CA PRO A 102 6.38 -13.64 12.46
C PRO A 102 6.86 -12.73 11.32
N ILE A 103 5.97 -12.51 10.36
CA ILE A 103 6.21 -11.68 9.17
C ILE A 103 5.26 -10.48 9.23
N LEU A 104 5.78 -9.26 9.11
CA LEU A 104 5.00 -8.04 8.95
C LEU A 104 5.08 -7.56 7.51
N ALA A 105 3.97 -7.63 6.78
CA ALA A 105 3.85 -7.11 5.43
C ALA A 105 3.62 -5.60 5.45
N VAL A 106 4.49 -4.86 4.79
CA VAL A 106 4.35 -3.41 4.58
C VAL A 106 3.72 -3.11 3.22
N THR A 107 3.74 -4.09 2.33
CA THR A 107 3.22 -4.02 0.98
C THR A 107 1.69 -3.97 1.01
N LYS A 108 1.11 -2.96 0.38
CA LYS A 108 -0.34 -2.77 0.29
C LYS A 108 -0.84 -3.15 -1.09
N GLY A 109 -1.91 -3.93 -1.15
CA GLY A 109 -2.52 -4.34 -2.41
C GLY A 109 -3.24 -5.67 -2.29
N LEU A 110 -3.82 -6.10 -3.40
CA LEU A 110 -4.58 -7.33 -3.50
C LEU A 110 -4.08 -8.14 -4.71
N MET A 111 -4.17 -9.45 -4.63
CA MET A 111 -3.84 -10.38 -5.72
C MET A 111 -5.12 -10.92 -6.35
N ASP A 112 -5.23 -10.87 -7.66
CA ASP A 112 -6.29 -11.55 -8.40
C ASP A 112 -5.83 -12.98 -8.75
N MET A 113 -6.72 -13.92 -8.46
CA MET A 113 -6.50 -15.34 -8.74
C MET A 113 -7.22 -15.72 -10.05
N ASP A 114 -6.80 -16.83 -10.67
CA ASP A 114 -7.33 -17.30 -11.94
C ASP A 114 -8.84 -17.60 -11.89
N ASP A 115 -9.35 -18.03 -10.73
CA ASP A 115 -10.77 -18.27 -10.47
C ASP A 115 -11.59 -16.98 -10.27
N GLY A 116 -10.93 -15.82 -10.25
CA GLY A 116 -11.53 -14.51 -10.07
C GLY A 116 -11.70 -14.08 -8.64
N THR A 117 -11.23 -14.86 -7.67
CA THR A 117 -11.13 -14.40 -6.31
C THR A 117 -10.03 -13.34 -6.16
N VAL A 118 -10.18 -12.49 -5.16
CA VAL A 118 -9.19 -11.45 -4.83
C VAL A 118 -8.69 -11.75 -3.42
N LEU A 119 -7.38 -11.87 -3.26
CA LEU A 119 -6.75 -12.17 -1.97
C LEU A 119 -5.91 -10.98 -1.50
N SER A 120 -5.88 -10.75 -0.18
CA SER A 120 -4.84 -9.92 0.42
C SER A 120 -3.47 -10.59 0.28
N TYR A 121 -2.38 -9.83 0.29
CA TYR A 121 -1.04 -10.41 0.20
C TYR A 121 -0.72 -11.38 1.35
N PRO A 122 -1.10 -11.13 2.62
CA PRO A 122 -0.98 -12.15 3.67
C PRO A 122 -1.70 -13.46 3.34
N ALA A 123 -2.92 -13.38 2.79
CA ALA A 123 -3.69 -14.57 2.40
C ALA A 123 -3.06 -15.31 1.21
N TYR A 124 -2.57 -14.56 0.22
CA TYR A 124 -1.84 -15.12 -0.91
C TYR A 124 -0.57 -15.87 -0.45
N TRP A 125 0.26 -15.27 0.38
CA TRP A 125 1.47 -15.93 0.90
C TRP A 125 1.14 -17.15 1.77
N GLN A 126 0.05 -17.11 2.54
CA GLN A 126 -0.39 -18.29 3.28
C GLN A 126 -0.81 -19.43 2.33
N SER A 127 -1.48 -19.13 1.21
CA SER A 127 -1.88 -20.13 0.23
C SER A 127 -0.71 -20.77 -0.53
N THR A 128 0.42 -20.05 -0.66
CA THR A 128 1.65 -20.54 -1.34
C THR A 128 2.66 -21.19 -0.39
N SER A 129 2.33 -21.36 0.89
CA SER A 129 3.25 -21.83 1.92
C SER A 129 3.38 -23.35 2.05
N ASP A 130 2.93 -24.14 1.08
CA ASP A 130 2.98 -25.61 1.07
C ASP A 130 2.39 -26.25 2.37
N GLY A 131 1.31 -25.64 2.89
CA GLY A 131 0.64 -26.10 4.10
C GLY A 131 1.30 -25.68 5.42
N LYS A 132 2.41 -24.96 5.39
CA LYS A 132 3.00 -24.39 6.62
C LYS A 132 2.11 -23.27 7.12
N LYS A 133 1.78 -23.30 8.41
CA LYS A 133 1.10 -22.20 9.07
C LYS A 133 2.10 -21.07 9.35
N LEU A 134 2.00 -19.99 8.61
CA LEU A 134 2.83 -18.81 8.79
C LEU A 134 2.10 -17.79 9.68
N CYS A 135 2.84 -17.10 10.55
CA CYS A 135 2.32 -15.93 11.27
C CYS A 135 2.56 -14.69 10.42
N ILE A 136 1.62 -14.41 9.49
CA ILE A 136 1.71 -13.25 8.59
C ILE A 136 0.76 -12.17 9.08
N CYS A 137 1.33 -10.99 9.32
CA CYS A 137 0.63 -9.78 9.75
C CYS A 137 0.78 -8.71 8.67
N GLY A 138 -0.20 -7.82 8.61
CA GLY A 138 -0.18 -6.66 7.69
C GLY A 138 -0.16 -5.34 8.44
N ILE A 139 0.05 -4.26 7.68
CA ILE A 139 0.04 -2.89 8.21
C ILE A 139 -0.79 -1.98 7.31
N GLY A 140 -1.66 -1.19 7.90
CA GLY A 140 -2.47 -0.19 7.22
C GLY A 140 -2.55 1.13 7.97
N GLY A 141 -2.95 2.18 7.26
CA GLY A 141 -3.19 3.50 7.84
C GLY A 141 -2.28 4.61 7.29
N PRO A 142 -2.57 5.86 7.70
CA PRO A 142 -1.85 7.04 7.22
C PRO A 142 -0.41 7.06 7.73
N CYS A 143 0.52 6.85 6.79
CA CYS A 143 1.95 6.92 7.08
C CYS A 143 2.70 7.08 5.75
N THR A 144 3.39 8.20 5.59
CA THR A 144 4.33 8.39 4.49
C THR A 144 5.76 8.13 4.96
N SER A 145 6.59 7.60 4.08
CA SER A 145 7.94 7.16 4.46
C SER A 145 8.85 8.29 4.91
N TYR A 146 8.77 9.44 4.25
CA TYR A 146 9.62 10.60 4.58
C TYR A 146 9.17 11.26 5.90
N GLU A 147 7.87 11.37 6.15
CA GLU A 147 7.35 11.94 7.40
C GLU A 147 7.64 11.01 8.59
N LEU A 148 7.50 9.69 8.42
CA LEU A 148 7.90 8.74 9.46
C LEU A 148 9.40 8.85 9.79
N ALA A 149 10.25 8.97 8.77
CA ALA A 149 11.69 9.15 8.96
C ALA A 149 12.04 10.52 9.60
N ASP A 150 11.16 11.52 9.45
CA ASP A 150 11.28 12.84 10.08
C ASP A 150 10.57 12.91 11.45
N HIS A 151 10.13 11.77 12.00
CA HIS A 151 9.45 11.63 13.31
C HIS A 151 8.10 12.36 13.40
N ASP A 152 7.42 12.59 12.27
CA ASP A 152 6.05 13.08 12.32
C ASP A 152 5.09 12.00 12.83
N HIS A 153 4.10 12.43 13.60
CA HIS A 153 3.14 11.53 14.21
C HIS A 153 2.37 10.70 13.17
N SER A 154 2.66 9.42 13.16
CA SER A 154 2.02 8.45 12.25
C SER A 154 1.15 7.48 13.05
N PHE A 155 -0.07 7.24 12.58
CA PHE A 155 -1.02 6.36 13.26
C PHE A 155 -1.42 5.22 12.32
N VAL A 156 -0.94 4.01 12.63
CA VAL A 156 -1.16 2.81 11.82
C VAL A 156 -1.86 1.72 12.62
N LYS A 157 -2.38 0.74 11.91
CA LYS A 157 -2.96 -0.46 12.49
C LYS A 157 -2.23 -1.69 11.96
N PHE A 158 -1.85 -2.60 12.86
CA PHE A 158 -1.34 -3.91 12.50
C PHE A 158 -2.48 -4.91 12.55
N CYS A 159 -2.55 -5.80 11.55
CA CYS A 159 -3.52 -6.87 11.49
C CYS A 159 -2.85 -8.25 11.41
N GLY A 160 -3.49 -9.27 11.99
CA GLY A 160 -2.99 -10.63 11.96
C GLY A 160 -3.87 -11.56 12.81
N SER A 161 -3.90 -12.85 12.48
CA SER A 161 -4.70 -13.84 13.21
C SER A 161 -4.15 -14.19 14.59
N GLU A 162 -2.89 -13.84 14.89
CA GLU A 162 -2.23 -14.14 16.16
C GLU A 162 -2.02 -12.87 16.98
N TYR A 163 -2.97 -12.55 17.85
CA TYR A 163 -2.96 -11.32 18.64
C TYR A 163 -1.72 -11.17 19.55
N THR A 164 -1.13 -12.27 19.98
CA THR A 164 0.13 -12.29 20.76
C THR A 164 1.32 -11.80 19.92
N ALA A 165 1.39 -12.18 18.63
CA ALA A 165 2.40 -11.69 17.71
C ALA A 165 2.22 -10.19 17.45
N LEU A 166 0.98 -9.72 17.26
CA LEU A 166 0.66 -8.31 17.09
C LEU A 166 1.11 -7.47 18.29
N LYS A 167 0.87 -7.94 19.52
CA LYS A 167 1.35 -7.26 20.75
C LYS A 167 2.88 -7.21 20.82
N LYS A 168 3.56 -8.30 20.42
CA LYS A 168 5.04 -8.33 20.35
C LYS A 168 5.52 -7.28 19.37
N MET A 169 4.97 -7.25 18.14
CA MET A 169 5.34 -6.29 17.09
C MET A 169 5.09 -4.84 17.54
N LYS A 170 3.93 -4.55 18.12
CA LYS A 170 3.64 -3.22 18.68
C LYS A 170 4.69 -2.80 19.69
N ARG A 171 5.05 -3.68 20.64
CA ARG A 171 6.04 -3.36 21.69
C ARG A 171 7.42 -3.05 21.13
N ILE A 172 7.83 -3.67 20.02
CA ILE A 172 9.17 -3.51 19.45
C ILE A 172 9.25 -2.40 18.40
N LEU A 173 8.09 -1.88 17.91
CA LEU A 173 8.05 -0.87 16.85
C LEU A 173 7.39 0.45 17.25
N ALA A 174 6.51 0.47 18.28
CA ALA A 174 5.84 1.70 18.69
C ALA A 174 6.82 2.67 19.37
N THR A 175 6.71 3.96 19.04
CA THR A 175 7.49 5.06 19.64
C THR A 175 6.54 6.21 19.99
N ASP A 176 7.08 7.32 20.48
CA ASP A 176 6.31 8.54 20.80
C ASP A 176 5.70 9.19 19.54
N TYR A 177 6.18 8.85 18.34
CA TYR A 177 5.68 9.35 17.05
C TYR A 177 5.08 8.27 16.14
N TYR A 178 5.34 6.97 16.40
CA TYR A 178 4.81 5.86 15.62
C TYR A 178 3.78 5.08 16.44
N HIS A 179 2.52 5.48 16.29
CA HIS A 179 1.39 4.96 17.06
C HIS A 179 0.77 3.75 16.36
N ILE A 180 0.59 2.64 17.10
CA ILE A 180 0.14 1.38 16.54
C ILE A 180 -1.12 0.89 17.26
N SER A 181 -2.21 0.71 16.52
CA SER A 181 -3.39 -0.05 16.94
C SER A 181 -3.31 -1.49 16.41
N LEU A 182 -4.12 -2.38 16.96
CA LEU A 182 -4.14 -3.80 16.62
C LEU A 182 -5.54 -4.25 16.20
N THR A 183 -5.61 -5.18 15.25
CA THR A 183 -6.87 -5.84 14.84
C THR A 183 -6.60 -7.26 14.36
N GLU A 184 -7.57 -8.15 14.54
CA GLU A 184 -7.55 -9.49 13.95
C GLU A 184 -8.25 -9.52 12.58
N ASP A 185 -8.89 -8.43 12.18
CA ASP A 185 -9.53 -8.28 10.87
C ASP A 185 -8.49 -7.98 9.78
N VAL A 186 -7.79 -9.02 9.35
CA VAL A 186 -6.76 -8.93 8.29
C VAL A 186 -7.37 -8.52 6.97
N GLN A 187 -8.48 -9.15 6.59
CA GLN A 187 -9.12 -8.91 5.31
C GLN A 187 -9.65 -7.48 5.22
N GLY A 188 -10.36 -7.01 6.24
CA GLY A 188 -10.90 -5.66 6.27
C GLY A 188 -9.81 -4.59 6.16
N LEU A 189 -8.71 -4.71 6.93
CA LEU A 189 -7.64 -3.71 6.88
C LEU A 189 -6.89 -3.73 5.54
N GLU A 190 -6.52 -4.90 5.05
CA GLU A 190 -5.77 -5.04 3.79
C GLU A 190 -6.59 -4.50 2.59
N TYR A 191 -7.90 -4.80 2.55
CA TYR A 191 -8.77 -4.25 1.50
C TYR A 191 -8.92 -2.73 1.63
N ALA A 192 -9.15 -2.21 2.83
CA ALA A 192 -9.30 -0.77 3.06
C ALA A 192 -8.08 0.02 2.54
N VAL A 193 -6.86 -0.44 2.87
CA VAL A 193 -5.64 0.26 2.46
C VAL A 193 -5.21 -0.04 1.02
N ALA A 194 -5.65 -1.12 0.42
CA ALA A 194 -5.43 -1.37 -1.01
C ALA A 194 -6.30 -0.44 -1.88
N LEU A 195 -7.59 -0.32 -1.53
CA LEU A 195 -8.56 0.50 -2.25
C LEU A 195 -8.17 1.98 -2.33
N LYS A 196 -7.49 2.51 -1.31
CA LYS A 196 -7.06 3.92 -1.29
C LYS A 196 -6.35 4.36 -2.57
N ASN A 197 -5.57 3.47 -3.19
CA ASN A 197 -4.78 3.85 -4.37
C ASN A 197 -5.66 4.11 -5.60
N ALA A 198 -6.74 3.33 -5.79
CA ALA A 198 -7.71 3.56 -6.85
C ALA A 198 -8.41 4.91 -6.65
N TYR A 199 -8.86 5.16 -5.42
CA TYR A 199 -9.61 6.37 -5.10
C TYR A 199 -8.75 7.62 -4.98
N ALA A 200 -7.48 7.49 -4.59
CA ALA A 200 -6.53 8.62 -4.67
C ALA A 200 -6.29 9.07 -6.12
N LEU A 201 -6.30 8.12 -7.07
CA LEU A 201 -6.27 8.44 -8.49
C LEU A 201 -7.52 9.23 -8.88
N ALA A 202 -8.72 8.76 -8.49
CA ALA A 202 -10.00 9.42 -8.74
C ALA A 202 -10.03 10.87 -8.23
N VAL A 203 -9.68 11.08 -6.97
CA VAL A 203 -9.63 12.44 -6.38
C VAL A 203 -8.63 13.32 -7.12
N SER A 204 -7.50 12.76 -7.55
CA SER A 204 -6.45 13.53 -8.24
C SER A 204 -6.84 13.91 -9.67
N LEU A 205 -7.81 13.23 -10.31
CA LEU A 205 -8.39 13.68 -11.58
C LEU A 205 -8.98 15.09 -11.48
N THR A 206 -9.66 15.40 -10.35
CA THR A 206 -10.28 16.72 -10.14
C THR A 206 -9.27 17.86 -10.15
N ILE A 207 -8.06 17.60 -9.66
CA ILE A 207 -6.97 18.58 -9.67
C ILE A 207 -6.53 18.85 -11.11
N GLY A 208 -6.29 17.78 -11.89
CA GLY A 208 -5.89 17.92 -13.29
C GLY A 208 -6.97 18.59 -14.15
N LEU A 209 -8.26 18.30 -13.89
CA LEU A 209 -9.38 18.99 -14.55
C LEU A 209 -9.40 20.49 -14.23
N CYS A 210 -9.19 20.86 -12.98
CA CYS A 210 -9.09 22.26 -12.57
C CYS A 210 -7.92 22.95 -13.30
N GLU A 211 -6.74 22.35 -13.27
CA GLU A 211 -5.56 22.89 -13.95
C GLU A 211 -5.70 22.99 -15.47
N LYS A 212 -6.43 22.06 -16.11
CA LYS A 212 -6.74 22.10 -17.53
C LYS A 212 -7.58 23.32 -17.91
N ASN A 213 -8.54 23.66 -17.06
CA ASN A 213 -9.52 24.70 -17.34
C ASN A 213 -9.04 26.10 -16.94
N GLU A 214 -8.23 26.21 -15.88
CA GLU A 214 -7.92 27.46 -15.21
C GLU A 214 -6.41 27.74 -15.07
N GLY A 215 -5.56 26.78 -15.46
CA GLY A 215 -4.10 26.91 -15.40
C GLY A 215 -3.45 26.09 -14.30
N GLU A 216 -2.17 25.82 -14.48
CA GLU A 216 -1.38 24.95 -13.59
C GLU A 216 -1.29 25.54 -12.17
N GLY A 217 -1.48 24.67 -11.17
CA GLY A 217 -1.45 25.03 -9.75
C GLY A 217 -2.79 25.52 -9.19
N THR A 218 -3.83 25.67 -10.03
CA THR A 218 -5.18 25.99 -9.53
C THR A 218 -5.79 24.80 -8.80
N LEU A 219 -6.41 25.06 -7.65
CA LEU A 219 -7.01 24.02 -6.81
C LEU A 219 -8.44 24.40 -6.42
N HIS A 220 -9.37 23.47 -6.66
CA HIS A 220 -10.73 23.56 -6.16
C HIS A 220 -10.99 22.49 -5.11
N TYR A 221 -11.11 22.89 -3.86
CA TYR A 221 -11.28 21.95 -2.74
C TYR A 221 -12.67 21.31 -2.71
N ASN A 222 -13.71 21.96 -3.19
CA ASN A 222 -15.07 21.41 -3.20
C ASN A 222 -15.15 20.14 -4.08
N SER A 223 -14.60 20.19 -5.29
CA SER A 223 -14.59 19.04 -6.20
C SER A 223 -13.71 17.90 -5.67
N GLN A 224 -12.55 18.23 -5.07
CA GLN A 224 -11.71 17.24 -4.40
C GLN A 224 -12.43 16.59 -3.22
N ALA A 225 -13.09 17.38 -2.36
CA ALA A 225 -13.84 16.89 -1.21
C ALA A 225 -15.05 16.04 -1.64
N ALA A 226 -15.76 16.44 -2.69
CA ALA A 226 -16.89 15.66 -3.23
C ALA A 226 -16.42 14.31 -3.78
N ALA A 227 -15.34 14.28 -4.57
CA ALA A 227 -14.74 13.03 -5.04
C ALA A 227 -14.22 12.15 -3.89
N PHE A 228 -13.63 12.76 -2.85
CA PHE A 228 -13.20 12.05 -1.64
C PHE A 228 -14.39 11.46 -0.87
N THR A 229 -15.50 12.20 -0.74
CA THR A 229 -16.73 11.73 -0.09
C THR A 229 -17.28 10.51 -0.81
N GLU A 230 -17.36 10.56 -2.15
CA GLU A 230 -17.78 9.42 -2.96
C GLU A 230 -16.81 8.24 -2.81
N ALA A 231 -15.52 8.49 -2.83
CA ALA A 231 -14.50 7.47 -2.62
C ALA A 231 -14.69 6.72 -1.28
N VAL A 232 -14.91 7.44 -0.18
CA VAL A 232 -15.14 6.84 1.14
C VAL A 232 -16.45 6.07 1.17
N TRP A 233 -17.48 6.56 0.49
CA TRP A 233 -18.76 5.86 0.38
C TRP A 233 -18.61 4.53 -0.38
N GLU A 234 -17.97 4.52 -1.55
CA GLU A 234 -17.73 3.31 -2.32
C GLU A 234 -16.80 2.33 -1.57
N MET A 235 -15.74 2.83 -0.92
CA MET A 235 -14.86 2.01 -0.06
C MET A 235 -15.65 1.28 1.03
N ARG A 236 -16.59 1.97 1.70
CA ARG A 236 -17.46 1.34 2.71
C ARG A 236 -18.25 0.18 2.13
N HIS A 237 -18.87 0.37 0.96
CA HIS A 237 -19.68 -0.65 0.31
C HIS A 237 -18.85 -1.83 -0.18
N LEU A 238 -17.64 -1.56 -0.71
CA LEU A 238 -16.71 -2.61 -1.10
C LEU A 238 -16.22 -3.43 0.10
N LEU A 239 -15.92 -2.79 1.22
CA LEU A 239 -15.55 -3.50 2.45
C LEU A 239 -16.69 -4.40 2.95
N ARG A 240 -17.92 -3.92 2.96
CA ARG A 240 -19.08 -4.74 3.32
C ARG A 240 -19.29 -5.91 2.34
N LEU A 241 -19.09 -5.66 1.06
CA LEU A 241 -19.25 -6.69 0.01
C LEU A 241 -18.21 -7.80 0.12
N PHE A 242 -16.93 -7.44 0.26
CA PHE A 242 -15.82 -8.39 0.23
C PHE A 242 -15.40 -8.91 1.61
N CYS A 243 -15.58 -8.10 2.66
CA CYS A 243 -15.09 -8.43 4.01
C CYS A 243 -16.23 -8.64 5.03
N GLY A 244 -17.49 -8.41 4.64
CA GLY A 244 -18.65 -8.56 5.52
C GLY A 244 -18.82 -7.44 6.56
N ASN A 245 -17.88 -6.50 6.67
CA ASN A 245 -17.91 -5.37 7.58
C ASN A 245 -17.11 -4.18 7.01
N ASP A 246 -17.23 -3.01 7.63
CA ASP A 246 -16.52 -1.79 7.25
C ASP A 246 -15.73 -1.17 8.42
N GLN A 247 -15.39 -1.96 9.43
CA GLN A 247 -14.74 -1.50 10.66
C GLN A 247 -13.35 -0.89 10.44
N GLN A 248 -12.68 -1.21 9.31
CA GLN A 248 -11.35 -0.70 8.99
C GLN A 248 -11.36 0.50 8.04
N LEU A 249 -12.56 1.02 7.72
CA LEU A 249 -12.71 2.16 6.81
C LEU A 249 -11.92 3.39 7.27
N ASP A 250 -11.89 3.66 8.58
CA ASP A 250 -11.20 4.82 9.14
C ASP A 250 -9.73 4.86 8.76
N PHE A 251 -9.04 3.71 8.84
CA PHE A 251 -7.64 3.59 8.45
C PHE A 251 -7.44 3.65 6.94
N GLY A 252 -8.39 3.11 6.17
CA GLY A 252 -8.42 3.23 4.71
C GLY A 252 -8.62 4.68 4.25
N ALA A 253 -9.57 5.39 4.85
CA ALA A 253 -9.85 6.80 4.56
C ALA A 253 -8.69 7.72 4.97
N GLY A 254 -8.07 7.48 6.14
CA GLY A 254 -6.88 8.21 6.57
C GLY A 254 -5.70 8.00 5.61
N ASP A 255 -5.49 6.75 5.16
CA ASP A 255 -4.44 6.44 4.20
C ASP A 255 -4.75 7.03 2.80
N LEU A 256 -6.02 7.09 2.39
CA LEU A 256 -6.48 7.82 1.21
C LEU A 256 -6.15 9.31 1.33
N TYR A 257 -6.46 9.93 2.48
CA TYR A 257 -6.20 11.34 2.72
C TYR A 257 -4.72 11.70 2.48
N VAL A 258 -3.77 11.02 3.12
CA VAL A 258 -2.35 11.33 2.90
C VAL A 258 -1.87 11.03 1.48
N THR A 259 -2.51 10.09 0.78
CA THR A 259 -2.13 9.68 -0.57
C THR A 259 -2.53 10.71 -1.63
N ILE A 260 -3.60 11.49 -1.41
CA ILE A 260 -4.02 12.55 -2.35
C ILE A 260 -3.10 13.77 -2.34
N PHE A 261 -2.24 13.95 -1.34
CA PHE A 261 -1.31 15.09 -1.27
C PHE A 261 0.04 14.81 -1.93
N GLY A 262 0.37 13.57 -2.27
CA GLY A 262 1.68 13.28 -2.82
C GLY A 262 1.78 11.95 -3.58
N GLY A 263 2.99 11.68 -4.05
CA GLY A 263 3.30 10.40 -4.67
C GLY A 263 2.92 10.28 -6.15
N ARG A 264 3.16 9.09 -6.69
CA ARG A 264 3.01 8.79 -8.13
C ARG A 264 1.55 8.71 -8.57
N THR A 265 0.67 8.19 -7.71
CA THR A 265 -0.77 8.10 -7.97
C THR A 265 -1.38 9.49 -8.20
N ARG A 266 -1.04 10.47 -7.33
CA ARG A 266 -1.47 11.86 -7.52
C ARG A 266 -0.99 12.43 -8.86
N LYS A 267 0.28 12.23 -9.20
CA LYS A 267 0.85 12.72 -10.46
C LYS A 267 0.13 12.15 -11.68
N LEU A 268 -0.16 10.82 -11.66
CA LEU A 268 -0.92 10.18 -12.72
C LEU A 268 -2.32 10.80 -12.86
N GLY A 269 -3.06 10.93 -11.75
CA GLY A 269 -4.41 11.51 -11.76
C GLY A 269 -4.43 12.93 -12.31
N ILE A 270 -3.46 13.77 -11.93
CA ILE A 270 -3.33 15.13 -12.48
C ILE A 270 -3.08 15.10 -14.00
N LEU A 271 -2.17 14.25 -14.48
CA LEU A 271 -1.90 14.14 -15.91
C LEU A 271 -3.13 13.69 -16.71
N LEU A 272 -3.83 12.67 -16.25
CA LEU A 272 -5.08 12.20 -16.88
C LEU A 272 -6.16 13.28 -16.83
N GLY A 273 -6.33 13.95 -15.70
CA GLY A 273 -7.26 15.07 -15.54
C GLY A 273 -6.96 16.24 -16.48
N ARG A 274 -5.68 16.53 -16.76
CA ARG A 274 -5.25 17.50 -17.77
C ARG A 274 -5.58 17.06 -19.20
N GLY A 275 -5.95 15.79 -19.42
CA GLY A 275 -6.33 15.23 -20.71
C GLY A 275 -5.22 14.48 -21.43
N PHE A 276 -4.11 14.14 -20.76
CA PHE A 276 -3.12 13.24 -21.33
C PHE A 276 -3.69 11.82 -21.43
N SER A 277 -3.34 11.12 -22.51
CA SER A 277 -3.62 9.67 -22.60
C SER A 277 -2.81 8.91 -21.55
N MET A 278 -3.23 7.68 -21.26
CA MET A 278 -2.53 6.80 -20.32
C MET A 278 -1.06 6.60 -20.72
N ASP A 279 -0.79 6.36 -22.02
CA ASP A 279 0.57 6.16 -22.54
C ASP A 279 1.44 7.41 -22.35
N ALA A 280 0.91 8.58 -22.71
CA ALA A 280 1.62 9.86 -22.55
C ALA A 280 1.85 10.19 -21.05
N ALA A 281 0.93 9.85 -20.18
CA ALA A 281 1.09 10.03 -18.73
C ALA A 281 2.15 9.09 -18.17
N LEU A 282 2.18 7.82 -18.59
CA LEU A 282 3.21 6.86 -18.19
C LEU A 282 4.61 7.25 -18.68
N GLU A 283 4.73 7.74 -19.91
CA GLU A 283 5.99 8.25 -20.43
C GLU A 283 6.55 9.39 -19.55
N LYS A 284 5.70 10.35 -19.16
CA LYS A 284 6.06 11.43 -18.24
C LYS A 284 6.44 10.95 -16.83
N LEU A 285 5.98 9.77 -16.44
CA LEU A 285 6.29 9.12 -15.16
C LEU A 285 7.40 8.07 -15.29
N ASN A 286 8.18 8.10 -16.36
CA ASN A 286 9.29 7.17 -16.64
C ASN A 286 8.88 5.69 -16.74
N GLY A 287 7.69 5.41 -17.25
CA GLY A 287 7.20 4.04 -17.49
C GLY A 287 6.95 3.19 -16.26
N VAL A 288 6.90 3.79 -15.09
CA VAL A 288 6.71 3.05 -13.83
C VAL A 288 5.25 2.60 -13.71
N THR A 289 5.05 1.28 -13.64
CA THR A 289 3.72 0.71 -13.33
C THR A 289 3.25 1.16 -11.94
N LEU A 290 1.98 1.54 -11.83
CA LEU A 290 1.43 2.14 -10.63
C LEU A 290 0.42 1.21 -9.97
N GLU A 291 0.53 1.06 -8.65
CA GLU A 291 -0.40 0.27 -7.84
C GLU A 291 -1.86 0.73 -8.01
N SER A 292 -2.08 2.03 -8.21
CA SER A 292 -3.41 2.59 -8.48
C SER A 292 -4.06 2.02 -9.73
N VAL A 293 -3.30 1.83 -10.80
CA VAL A 293 -3.79 1.21 -12.04
C VAL A 293 -4.14 -0.25 -11.83
N VAL A 294 -3.25 -0.97 -11.16
CA VAL A 294 -3.43 -2.41 -10.88
C VAL A 294 -4.67 -2.65 -10.03
N ILE A 295 -4.82 -1.94 -8.91
CA ILE A 295 -5.96 -2.14 -8.00
C ILE A 295 -7.30 -1.72 -8.62
N THR A 296 -7.32 -0.61 -9.39
CA THR A 296 -8.53 -0.19 -10.12
C THR A 296 -8.98 -1.29 -11.07
N LYS A 297 -8.08 -1.82 -11.90
CA LYS A 297 -8.42 -2.90 -12.86
C LYS A 297 -8.87 -4.18 -12.16
N ARG A 298 -8.19 -4.60 -11.09
CA ARG A 298 -8.54 -5.79 -10.30
C ARG A 298 -9.93 -5.68 -9.70
N MET A 299 -10.21 -4.58 -9.01
CA MET A 299 -11.50 -4.39 -8.34
C MET A 299 -12.64 -4.23 -9.34
N SER A 300 -12.46 -3.52 -10.44
CA SER A 300 -13.47 -3.40 -11.49
C SER A 300 -13.81 -4.74 -12.14
N ARG A 301 -12.80 -5.60 -12.38
CA ARG A 301 -13.02 -6.97 -12.87
C ARG A 301 -13.76 -7.83 -11.84
N ALA A 302 -13.36 -7.79 -10.58
CA ALA A 302 -14.01 -8.55 -9.51
C ALA A 302 -15.48 -8.17 -9.38
N ILE A 303 -15.81 -6.87 -9.36
CA ILE A 303 -17.19 -6.39 -9.30
C ILE A 303 -17.96 -6.78 -10.58
N SER A 304 -17.33 -6.70 -11.76
CA SER A 304 -17.98 -7.11 -13.03
C SER A 304 -18.40 -8.58 -12.99
N ARG A 305 -17.55 -9.47 -12.47
CA ARG A 305 -17.90 -10.90 -12.29
C ARG A 305 -19.00 -11.10 -11.26
N LEU A 306 -18.96 -10.38 -10.14
CA LEU A 306 -20.04 -10.44 -9.13
C LEU A 306 -21.37 -9.91 -9.69
N SER A 307 -21.35 -8.98 -10.64
CA SER A 307 -22.56 -8.45 -11.27
C SER A 307 -23.27 -9.48 -12.16
N GLU A 308 -22.56 -10.46 -12.70
CA GLU A 308 -23.15 -11.59 -13.44
C GLU A 308 -24.00 -12.50 -12.54
N THR A 309 -23.71 -12.51 -11.24
CA THR A 309 -24.44 -13.29 -10.22
C THR A 309 -25.39 -12.45 -9.38
N VAL A 310 -25.66 -11.20 -9.78
CA VAL A 310 -26.52 -10.22 -9.08
C VAL A 310 -26.10 -9.92 -7.63
N LYS A 311 -24.86 -10.22 -7.25
CA LYS A 311 -24.32 -9.92 -5.92
C LYS A 311 -23.86 -8.46 -5.77
N ALA A 312 -23.58 -7.78 -6.88
CA ALA A 312 -23.18 -6.38 -6.93
C ALA A 312 -23.65 -5.76 -8.26
N ARG A 313 -23.81 -4.44 -8.31
CA ARG A 313 -24.11 -3.72 -9.55
C ARG A 313 -22.99 -2.72 -9.83
N LYS A 314 -22.55 -2.63 -11.07
CA LYS A 314 -21.54 -1.64 -11.50
C LYS A 314 -21.97 -0.21 -11.19
N SER A 315 -23.28 0.07 -11.31
CA SER A 315 -23.88 1.36 -10.99
C SER A 315 -23.74 1.78 -9.52
N ASP A 316 -23.44 0.84 -8.63
CA ASP A 316 -23.23 1.13 -7.21
C ASP A 316 -21.80 1.67 -6.92
N TYR A 317 -20.92 1.66 -7.94
CA TYR A 317 -19.52 2.09 -7.85
C TYR A 317 -19.15 3.02 -9.03
N PRO A 318 -19.87 4.13 -9.22
CA PRO A 318 -19.71 4.99 -10.40
C PRO A 318 -18.31 5.62 -10.48
N LEU A 319 -17.68 5.96 -9.34
CA LEU A 319 -16.36 6.56 -9.32
C LEU A 319 -15.28 5.55 -9.70
N LEU A 320 -15.33 4.34 -9.16
CA LEU A 320 -14.36 3.27 -9.48
C LEU A 320 -14.41 2.91 -10.97
N PHE A 321 -15.62 2.70 -11.51
CA PHE A 321 -15.79 2.36 -12.93
C PHE A 321 -15.43 3.51 -13.85
N HIS A 322 -15.73 4.75 -13.48
CA HIS A 322 -15.27 5.91 -14.24
C HIS A 322 -13.74 5.95 -14.35
N VAL A 323 -13.02 5.78 -13.22
CA VAL A 323 -11.56 5.70 -13.25
C VAL A 323 -11.06 4.54 -14.12
N TYR A 324 -11.72 3.39 -14.05
CA TYR A 324 -11.39 2.24 -14.89
C TYR A 324 -11.51 2.57 -16.38
N GLU A 325 -12.62 3.18 -16.81
CA GLU A 325 -12.84 3.59 -18.20
C GLU A 325 -11.85 4.67 -18.67
N VAL A 326 -11.50 5.62 -17.80
CA VAL A 326 -10.44 6.60 -18.10
C VAL A 326 -9.09 5.91 -18.32
N LEU A 327 -8.75 4.91 -17.51
CA LEU A 327 -7.50 4.15 -17.66
C LEU A 327 -7.46 3.29 -18.91
N GLU A 328 -8.61 2.77 -19.37
CA GLU A 328 -8.72 2.00 -20.62
C GLU A 328 -8.85 2.91 -21.86
N GLY A 329 -8.93 4.23 -21.68
CA GLY A 329 -9.09 5.20 -22.78
C GLY A 329 -10.52 5.30 -23.33
N GLY A 330 -11.51 4.72 -22.63
CA GLY A 330 -12.93 4.74 -23.04
C GLY A 330 -13.66 6.03 -22.71
N GLU A 331 -13.23 6.74 -21.67
CA GLU A 331 -13.88 7.98 -21.21
C GLU A 331 -12.90 9.13 -20.97
N LYS A 332 -13.47 10.36 -20.95
CA LYS A 332 -12.76 11.56 -20.51
C LYS A 332 -12.70 11.59 -18.99
N ALA A 333 -11.77 12.35 -18.44
CA ALA A 333 -11.56 12.44 -16.99
C ALA A 333 -12.66 13.22 -16.22
N ASP A 334 -13.68 13.79 -16.91
CA ASP A 334 -14.78 14.52 -16.28
C ASP A 334 -15.62 13.59 -15.42
N LEU A 335 -15.68 13.83 -14.11
CA LEU A 335 -16.33 12.95 -13.17
C LEU A 335 -17.86 12.89 -13.35
N PRO A 336 -18.49 11.73 -13.15
CA PRO A 336 -19.93 11.54 -13.31
C PRO A 336 -20.72 12.03 -12.08
N TRP A 337 -20.65 13.35 -11.78
CA TRP A 337 -21.19 13.96 -10.56
C TRP A 337 -22.63 13.60 -10.26
N LYS A 338 -23.51 13.53 -11.28
CA LYS A 338 -24.93 13.13 -11.11
C LYS A 338 -25.11 11.71 -10.59
N CYS A 339 -24.15 10.83 -10.87
CA CYS A 339 -24.19 9.45 -10.38
C CYS A 339 -23.85 9.34 -8.89
N PHE A 340 -23.35 10.41 -8.27
CA PHE A 340 -23.06 10.48 -6.85
C PHE A 340 -24.27 10.95 -6.02
N GLU A 341 -25.29 11.51 -6.68
CA GLU A 341 -26.54 11.91 -6.02
C GLU A 341 -27.31 10.67 -5.56
N ARG A 342 -27.76 10.66 -4.31
CA ARG A 342 -28.54 9.58 -3.71
C ARG A 342 -29.68 10.16 -2.90
N ASP A 343 -30.89 9.85 -3.33
CA ASP A 343 -32.10 10.11 -2.55
C ASP A 343 -32.26 8.96 -1.54
N GLN A 344 -32.47 9.27 -0.27
CA GLN A 344 -32.70 8.29 0.79
C GLN A 344 -34.18 7.91 0.88
#